data_1d873cd48d850dfe6bc3b557a0575aac
#
_entry.id   1d873cd48d850dfe6bc3b557a0575aac
#
_cell.length_a   1.000
_cell.length_b   1.000
_cell.length_c   1.000
_cell.angle_alpha   90.00
_cell.angle_beta   90.00
_cell.angle_gamma   90.00
#
_symmetry.space_group_name_H-M   'P 1'
#
loop_
_entity.id
_entity.type
_entity.pdbx_description
1 polymer ?
#
loop_
_entity_poly.entity_id
_entity_poly.type
_entity_poly.pdbx_seq_one_letter_code
_entity_poly.pdbx_strand_id
1 'polypeptide(L)'
;MYSNLRSLIFKIDPERAHFLAIQSLKLNLVSNIFDENKNDPILKTKLFNQDLDNPIGIAAGFDKNAEVYNPLFKLGFGFVEVGTVTPLKQYGNEKPRVFRLVEDKALSLIHI
;
A
#
# COMPACT_ATOMS: atom_id res chain seq x y z
N MET A 1 -9.96 -2.26 -16.78
CA MET A 1 -8.85 -3.19 -16.47
C MET A 1 -8.93 -3.69 -15.02
N TYR A 2 -8.98 -2.85 -14.01
CA TYR A 2 -9.05 -3.25 -12.59
C TYR A 2 -10.26 -4.14 -12.26
N SER A 3 -11.47 -3.83 -12.75
CA SER A 3 -12.69 -4.60 -12.48
C SER A 3 -12.58 -6.09 -12.87
N ASN A 4 -11.88 -6.38 -13.96
CA ASN A 4 -11.68 -7.77 -14.41
C ASN A 4 -10.58 -8.48 -13.61
N LEU A 5 -9.56 -7.75 -13.20
CA LEU A 5 -8.46 -8.26 -12.38
C LEU A 5 -8.88 -8.47 -10.92
N ARG A 6 -9.80 -7.65 -10.41
CA ARG A 6 -10.29 -7.70 -9.04
C ARG A 6 -10.86 -9.07 -8.67
N SER A 7 -11.68 -9.66 -9.53
CA SER A 7 -12.31 -10.96 -9.28
C SER A 7 -11.28 -12.08 -9.14
N LEU A 8 -10.16 -11.98 -9.86
CA LEU A 8 -9.05 -12.93 -9.78
C LEU A 8 -8.23 -12.71 -8.49
N ILE A 9 -7.90 -11.46 -8.19
CA ILE A 9 -7.15 -11.11 -6.98
C ILE A 9 -7.93 -11.49 -5.71
N PHE A 10 -9.26 -11.36 -5.74
CA PHE A 10 -10.11 -11.67 -4.59
C PHE A 10 -10.24 -13.17 -4.30
N LYS A 11 -9.83 -14.05 -5.22
CA LYS A 11 -9.71 -15.50 -4.98
C LYS A 11 -8.45 -15.86 -4.17
N ILE A 12 -7.46 -14.96 -4.13
CA ILE A 12 -6.24 -15.17 -3.38
C ILE A 12 -6.48 -14.76 -1.92
N ASP A 13 -5.94 -15.52 -0.98
CA ASP A 13 -5.93 -15.15 0.42
C ASP A 13 -5.42 -13.71 0.62
N PRO A 14 -6.06 -12.89 1.47
CA PRO A 14 -5.73 -11.47 1.59
C PRO A 14 -4.28 -11.20 2.01
N GLU A 15 -3.72 -12.00 2.93
CA GLU A 15 -2.35 -11.83 3.39
C GLU A 15 -1.34 -12.25 2.32
N ARG A 16 -1.66 -13.31 1.55
CA ARG A 16 -0.86 -13.71 0.38
C ARG A 16 -0.90 -12.65 -0.72
N ALA A 17 -2.05 -12.06 -0.98
CA ALA A 17 -2.19 -10.98 -1.95
C ALA A 17 -1.32 -9.76 -1.54
N HIS A 18 -1.33 -9.40 -0.26
CA HIS A 18 -0.46 -8.36 0.28
C HIS A 18 1.03 -8.71 0.07
N PHE A 19 1.44 -9.92 0.45
CA PHE A 19 2.82 -10.38 0.25
C PHE A 19 3.25 -10.28 -1.22
N LEU A 20 2.41 -10.75 -2.15
CA LEU A 20 2.69 -10.66 -3.59
C LEU A 20 2.79 -9.21 -4.07
N ALA A 21 1.97 -8.32 -3.56
CA ALA A 21 2.06 -6.89 -3.86
C ALA A 21 3.40 -6.30 -3.41
N ILE A 22 3.85 -6.57 -2.19
CA ILE A 22 5.15 -6.15 -1.69
C ILE A 22 6.29 -6.71 -2.57
N GLN A 23 6.25 -8.00 -2.92
CA GLN A 23 7.28 -8.60 -3.78
C GLN A 23 7.32 -7.97 -5.18
N SER A 24 6.16 -7.71 -5.79
CA SER A 24 6.07 -7.07 -7.10
C SER A 24 6.65 -5.65 -7.10
N LEU A 25 6.44 -4.91 -6.01
CA LEU A 25 7.01 -3.58 -5.82
C LEU A 25 8.54 -3.64 -5.62
N LYS A 26 9.05 -4.58 -4.84
CA LYS A 26 10.49 -4.81 -4.68
C LYS A 26 11.19 -5.10 -6.00
N LEU A 27 10.56 -5.88 -6.86
CA LEU A 27 11.08 -6.25 -8.17
C LEU A 27 10.88 -5.15 -9.24
N ASN A 28 10.31 -3.98 -8.85
CA ASN A 28 9.95 -2.89 -9.76
C ASN A 28 9.07 -3.32 -10.95
N LEU A 29 8.33 -4.42 -10.84
CA LEU A 29 7.47 -4.92 -11.92
C LEU A 29 6.32 -3.96 -12.26
N VAL A 30 5.96 -3.11 -11.32
CA VAL A 30 4.81 -2.21 -11.43
C VAL A 30 5.21 -0.79 -11.84
N SER A 31 6.44 -0.37 -11.54
CA SER A 31 6.91 1.00 -11.80
C SER A 31 6.96 1.37 -13.28
N ASN A 32 7.10 0.37 -14.17
CA ASN A 32 7.16 0.58 -15.62
C ASN A 32 5.78 0.59 -16.31
N ILE A 33 4.71 0.32 -15.55
CA ILE A 33 3.33 0.25 -16.09
C ILE A 33 2.65 1.63 -16.00
N PHE A 34 3.12 2.47 -15.09
CA PHE A 34 2.57 3.81 -14.89
C PHE A 34 3.58 4.82 -15.43
N ASP A 35 3.16 5.59 -16.44
CA ASP A 35 3.92 6.74 -16.92
C ASP A 35 4.25 7.67 -15.75
N GLU A 36 5.40 8.37 -15.83
CA GLU A 36 5.78 9.38 -14.86
C GLU A 36 4.59 10.30 -14.63
N ASN A 37 3.94 10.13 -13.48
CA ASN A 37 2.73 10.84 -13.13
C ASN A 37 3.03 12.33 -13.07
N LYS A 38 2.61 13.05 -14.10
CA LYS A 38 2.54 14.51 -14.05
C LYS A 38 1.37 14.86 -13.13
N ASN A 39 1.66 15.01 -11.84
CA ASN A 39 0.66 15.50 -10.91
C ASN A 39 0.19 16.88 -11.37
N ASP A 40 -1.13 17.07 -11.44
CA ASP A 40 -1.70 18.37 -11.72
C ASP A 40 -1.30 19.33 -10.60
N PRO A 41 -0.75 20.53 -10.91
CA PRO A 41 -0.35 21.52 -9.91
C PRO A 41 -1.44 21.89 -8.91
N ILE A 42 -2.72 21.73 -9.27
CA ILE A 42 -3.87 21.96 -8.38
C ILE A 42 -3.90 20.98 -7.19
N LEU A 43 -3.25 19.82 -7.32
CA LEU A 43 -3.19 18.80 -6.27
C LEU A 43 -2.12 19.06 -5.23
N LYS A 44 -1.24 20.05 -5.45
CA LYS A 44 -0.19 20.38 -4.51
C LYS A 44 -0.78 20.79 -3.17
N THR A 45 -0.21 20.25 -2.11
CA THR A 45 -0.65 20.54 -0.73
C THR A 45 0.55 20.55 0.21
N LYS A 46 0.32 20.93 1.47
CA LYS A 46 1.34 20.94 2.50
C LYS A 46 0.95 20.02 3.66
N LEU A 47 1.93 19.27 4.15
CA LEU A 47 1.82 18.47 5.35
C LEU A 47 3.08 18.71 6.19
N PHE A 48 2.94 19.09 7.48
CA PHE A 48 4.06 19.38 8.38
C PHE A 48 5.14 20.29 7.77
N ASN A 49 4.72 21.36 7.06
CA ASN A 49 5.59 22.28 6.34
C ASN A 49 6.39 21.68 5.15
N GLN A 50 6.09 20.45 4.75
CA GLN A 50 6.63 19.84 3.54
C GLN A 50 5.63 20.01 2.40
N ASP A 51 6.13 20.38 1.23
CA ASP A 51 5.33 20.44 0.01
C ASP A 51 5.14 19.03 -0.54
N LEU A 52 3.90 18.65 -0.79
CA LEU A 52 3.52 17.38 -1.39
C LEU A 52 2.95 17.62 -2.78
N ASP A 53 3.29 16.75 -3.72
CA ASP A 53 2.79 16.84 -5.10
C ASP A 53 1.29 16.51 -5.21
N ASN A 54 0.74 15.75 -4.26
CA ASN A 54 -0.68 15.47 -4.14
C ASN A 54 -1.05 15.00 -2.71
N PRO A 55 -2.33 15.05 -2.33
CA PRO A 55 -2.78 14.70 -0.98
C PRO A 55 -3.02 13.20 -0.76
N ILE A 56 -2.72 12.34 -1.74
CA ILE A 56 -2.99 10.90 -1.64
C ILE A 56 -1.75 10.18 -1.13
N GLY A 57 -1.90 9.42 -0.06
CA GLY A 57 -0.82 8.65 0.53
C GLY A 57 -1.19 7.21 0.85
N ILE A 58 -0.18 6.43 1.18
CA ILE A 58 -0.34 5.08 1.71
C ILE A 58 -0.33 5.15 3.23
N ALA A 59 -1.38 4.59 3.84
CA ALA A 59 -1.48 4.49 5.29
C ALA A 59 -0.55 3.42 5.86
N ALA A 60 -0.21 3.56 7.15
CA ALA A 60 0.52 2.56 7.91
C ALA A 60 -0.12 1.18 7.81
N GLY A 61 0.70 0.15 7.82
CA GLY A 61 0.28 -1.25 7.72
C GLY A 61 0.41 -1.87 6.33
N PHE A 62 0.51 -1.08 5.26
CA PHE A 62 0.86 -1.62 3.95
C PHE A 62 2.35 -1.97 3.89
N ASP A 63 3.23 -1.01 4.13
CA ASP A 63 4.69 -1.22 4.20
C ASP A 63 5.15 -1.23 5.66
N LYS A 64 4.99 -2.36 6.34
CA LYS A 64 5.27 -2.49 7.77
C LYS A 64 6.74 -2.34 8.12
N ASN A 65 7.62 -2.72 7.19
CA ASN A 65 9.07 -2.82 7.43
C ASN A 65 9.87 -1.80 6.63
N ALA A 66 9.21 -0.82 5.99
CA ALA A 66 9.84 0.19 5.12
C ALA A 66 10.63 -0.44 3.94
N GLU A 67 10.06 -1.46 3.31
CA GLU A 67 10.72 -2.23 2.26
C GLU A 67 10.42 -1.70 0.84
N VAL A 68 9.31 -0.97 0.67
CA VAL A 68 8.79 -0.58 -0.65
C VAL A 68 8.34 0.89 -0.73
N TYR A 69 8.72 1.75 0.22
CA TYR A 69 8.32 3.16 0.20
C TYR A 69 8.79 3.90 -1.07
N ASN A 70 10.00 3.62 -1.56
CA ASN A 70 10.50 4.21 -2.81
C ASN A 70 9.68 3.79 -4.05
N PRO A 71 9.41 2.49 -4.29
CA PRO A 71 8.46 2.08 -5.32
C PRO A 71 7.08 2.71 -5.19
N LEU A 72 6.57 2.92 -3.97
CA LEU A 72 5.28 3.56 -3.76
C LEU A 72 5.27 5.02 -4.21
N PHE A 73 6.33 5.79 -3.94
CA PHE A 73 6.47 7.14 -4.50
C PHE A 73 6.48 7.13 -6.03
N LYS A 74 7.14 6.16 -6.66
CA LYS A 74 7.12 6.00 -8.13
C LYS A 74 5.74 5.68 -8.69
N LEU A 75 4.83 5.12 -7.90
CA LEU A 75 3.42 4.94 -8.27
C LEU A 75 2.60 6.23 -8.17
N GLY A 76 3.19 7.33 -7.71
CA GLY A 76 2.57 8.64 -7.65
C GLY A 76 1.95 9.03 -6.31
N PHE A 77 2.18 8.28 -5.24
CA PHE A 77 1.73 8.68 -3.91
C PHE A 77 2.50 9.90 -3.40
N GLY A 78 1.79 10.90 -2.88
CA GLY A 78 2.38 12.13 -2.34
C GLY A 78 3.10 11.91 -1.00
N PHE A 79 2.69 10.89 -0.23
CA PHE A 79 3.35 10.48 1.00
C PHE A 79 3.15 8.99 1.27
N VAL A 80 4.01 8.44 2.11
CA VAL A 80 3.94 7.02 2.52
C VAL A 80 4.19 6.95 4.02
N GLU A 81 3.26 6.34 4.73
CA GLU A 81 3.41 6.03 6.15
C GLU A 81 3.84 4.57 6.30
N VAL A 82 5.00 4.35 6.90
CA VAL A 82 5.55 3.01 7.15
C VAL A 82 5.32 2.57 8.60
N GLY A 83 5.25 1.30 8.82
CA GLY A 83 5.15 0.72 10.15
C GLY A 83 3.80 0.09 10.47
N THR A 84 3.49 -0.05 11.73
CA THR A 84 4.03 0.59 12.96
C THR A 84 5.44 0.08 13.29
N VAL A 85 6.31 1.02 13.68
CA VAL A 85 7.65 0.71 14.18
C VAL A 85 7.54 0.38 15.67
N THR A 86 8.13 -0.74 16.09
CA THR A 86 8.14 -1.18 17.49
C THR A 86 9.58 -1.39 17.98
N PRO A 87 9.86 -1.12 19.29
CA PRO A 87 11.21 -1.30 19.83
C PRO A 87 11.69 -2.75 19.79
N LEU A 88 10.75 -3.69 19.87
CA LEU A 88 11.02 -5.13 19.82
C LEU A 88 10.22 -5.75 18.68
N LYS A 89 10.76 -6.83 18.10
CA LYS A 89 10.10 -7.59 17.05
C LYS A 89 8.75 -8.12 17.53
N GLN A 90 7.70 -7.86 16.74
CA GLN A 90 6.35 -8.38 16.95
C GLN A 90 6.08 -9.50 15.95
N TYR A 91 5.62 -10.64 16.42
CA TYR A 91 5.30 -11.79 15.55
C TYR A 91 3.88 -11.74 14.97
N GLY A 92 3.04 -10.89 15.56
CA GLY A 92 1.62 -10.78 15.21
C GLY A 92 0.79 -11.94 15.77
N ASN A 93 -0.51 -11.89 15.48
CA ASN A 93 -1.45 -12.95 15.87
C ASN A 93 -1.38 -14.14 14.91
N GLU A 94 -1.97 -15.26 15.35
CA GLU A 94 -2.15 -16.44 14.50
C GLU A 94 -3.02 -16.13 13.29
N LYS A 95 -2.80 -16.85 12.19
CA LYS A 95 -3.60 -16.72 10.98
C LYS A 95 -4.91 -17.53 11.10
N PRO A 96 -6.01 -17.07 10.43
CA PRO A 96 -6.14 -15.88 9.58
C PRO A 96 -6.26 -14.59 10.38
N ARG A 97 -5.68 -13.49 9.88
CA ARG A 97 -5.62 -12.19 10.56
C ARG A 97 -5.84 -10.99 9.64
N VAL A 98 -6.15 -11.25 8.38
CA VAL A 98 -6.57 -10.26 7.37
C VAL A 98 -7.85 -10.73 6.74
N PHE A 99 -8.92 -9.93 6.83
CA PHE A 99 -10.25 -10.29 6.34
C PHE A 99 -10.77 -9.22 5.39
N ARG A 100 -11.29 -9.65 4.24
CA ARG A 100 -12.03 -8.77 3.34
C ARG A 100 -13.50 -8.74 3.75
N LEU A 101 -13.98 -7.57 4.10
CA LEU A 101 -15.39 -7.31 4.35
C LEU A 101 -16.01 -6.83 3.03
N VAL A 102 -16.42 -7.78 2.19
CA VAL A 102 -16.79 -7.50 0.79
C VAL A 102 -18.02 -6.62 0.70
N GLU A 103 -19.02 -6.84 1.56
CA GLU A 103 -20.25 -6.06 1.62
C GLU A 103 -19.98 -4.62 2.04
N ASP A 104 -19.11 -4.41 3.02
CA ASP A 104 -18.72 -3.10 3.53
C ASP A 104 -17.63 -2.42 2.70
N LYS A 105 -17.10 -3.11 1.69
CA LYS A 105 -15.94 -2.65 0.89
C LYS A 105 -14.73 -2.27 1.73
N ALA A 106 -14.49 -3.01 2.82
CA ALA A 106 -13.48 -2.73 3.82
C ALA A 106 -12.52 -3.91 4.05
N LEU A 107 -11.47 -3.65 4.82
CA LEU A 107 -10.55 -4.66 5.34
C LEU A 107 -10.59 -4.62 6.86
N SER A 108 -10.64 -5.79 7.49
CA SER A 108 -10.40 -5.96 8.91
C SER A 108 -9.01 -6.59 9.11
N LEU A 109 -8.22 -5.98 9.98
CA LEU A 109 -6.88 -6.43 10.32
C LEU A 109 -6.81 -6.73 11.81
N ILE A 110 -6.40 -7.93 12.15
CA ILE A 110 -5.93 -8.27 13.49
C ILE A 110 -4.40 -8.12 13.44
N HIS A 111 -3.78 -7.74 14.54
CA HIS A 111 -2.33 -7.45 14.57
C HIS A 111 -1.49 -8.50 13.79
N ILE A 112 -0.87 -8.02 12.73
CA ILE A 112 -0.08 -8.83 11.78
C ILE A 112 1.40 -8.77 12.17
#